data_96e47f046cf735d68e627985572fe8c2
#
_entry.id   96e47f046cf735d68e627985572fe8c2
#
_cell.length_a   1.000
_cell.length_b   1.000
_cell.length_c   1.000
_cell.angle_alpha   90.00
_cell.angle_beta   90.00
_cell.angle_gamma   90.00
#
_symmetry.space_group_name_H-M   'P 1'
#
loop_
_entity.id
_entity.type
_entity.pdbx_description
1 polymer ?
#
loop_
_entity_poly.entity_id
_entity_poly.type
_entity_poly.pdbx_seq_one_letter_code
_entity_poly.pdbx_strand_id
1 'polypeptide(L)'
;MPDLPDPTLYAIPFFIITVAIEFFASRYRDHIRYDVKDMATSLTLGTGSVFAGILTGGIAVAAAFFVYEYRIFDVPLTAWWAWILVFFVDDFFYYIFHRGAHRIRWVWAAHVNHHSSEYYNLGTALRQPWTSTFALTWIFSLPMFWLGFHPAMVAFAGGINLLYQYWIHTEAIDKMPRWFEAVMNTPSHHRVHHATNPRYLDKNYAGIFIIWDRMFGTFEPETSKETIQYGIIKNLKSYNILWAVFHEWIGMAKDLWSAPWRYKLNYLIKPPGWSHDGSRDSSESIRAKWLEEKERNRHSELASGSRAANNDGEAEPRSA
;
A
#
# COMPACT_ATOMS: atom_id res chain seq x y z
N MET A 1 -29.98 -9.89 -11.67
CA MET A 1 -28.55 -9.96 -11.35
C MET A 1 -28.34 -11.14 -10.42
N PRO A 2 -27.23 -11.87 -10.49
CA PRO A 2 -26.96 -12.86 -9.44
C PRO A 2 -26.86 -12.13 -8.11
N ASP A 3 -27.59 -12.61 -7.13
CA ASP A 3 -27.65 -12.03 -5.78
C ASP A 3 -26.43 -12.56 -4.98
N LEU A 4 -25.24 -12.01 -5.30
CA LEU A 4 -24.00 -12.36 -4.61
C LEU A 4 -23.85 -11.49 -3.36
N PRO A 5 -23.59 -12.10 -2.20
CA PRO A 5 -23.40 -11.33 -0.97
C PRO A 5 -22.15 -10.48 -1.07
N ASP A 6 -22.14 -9.29 -0.44
CA ASP A 6 -20.92 -8.51 -0.23
C ASP A 6 -20.10 -9.13 0.90
N PRO A 7 -18.92 -9.73 0.62
CA PRO A 7 -18.11 -10.40 1.63
C PRO A 7 -17.66 -9.47 2.75
N THR A 8 -17.40 -8.20 2.44
CA THR A 8 -16.90 -7.22 3.42
C THR A 8 -17.96 -6.85 4.44
N LEU A 9 -19.22 -6.78 4.02
CA LEU A 9 -20.33 -6.46 4.89
C LEU A 9 -20.56 -7.57 5.95
N TYR A 10 -20.47 -8.83 5.52
CA TYR A 10 -20.58 -9.98 6.42
C TYR A 10 -19.41 -10.13 7.38
N ALA A 11 -18.25 -9.55 7.04
CA ALA A 11 -17.04 -9.58 7.88
C ALA A 11 -17.02 -8.48 8.97
N ILE A 12 -17.93 -7.50 8.97
CA ILE A 12 -17.94 -6.41 9.95
C ILE A 12 -17.89 -6.92 11.41
N PRO A 13 -18.70 -7.91 11.84
CA PRO A 13 -18.63 -8.45 13.20
C PRO A 13 -17.24 -9.04 13.51
N PHE A 14 -16.65 -9.74 12.56
CA PHE A 14 -15.30 -10.29 12.68
C PHE A 14 -14.25 -9.19 12.85
N PHE A 15 -14.34 -8.11 12.07
CA PHE A 15 -13.43 -6.96 12.19
C PHE A 15 -13.52 -6.32 13.57
N ILE A 16 -14.72 -6.09 14.09
CA ILE A 16 -14.93 -5.49 15.42
C ILE A 16 -14.31 -6.38 16.50
N ILE A 17 -14.58 -7.69 16.46
CA ILE A 17 -14.09 -8.64 17.45
C ILE A 17 -12.56 -8.72 17.42
N THR A 18 -11.96 -8.86 16.23
CA THR A 18 -10.51 -9.03 16.10
C THR A 18 -9.72 -7.77 16.41
N VAL A 19 -10.22 -6.57 16.05
CA VAL A 19 -9.66 -5.28 16.49
C VAL A 19 -9.70 -5.16 18.00
N ALA A 20 -10.82 -5.55 18.64
CA ALA A 20 -10.92 -5.52 20.09
C ALA A 20 -9.94 -6.50 20.76
N ILE A 21 -9.82 -7.73 20.23
CA ILE A 21 -8.84 -8.72 20.73
C ILE A 21 -7.42 -8.17 20.62
N GLU A 22 -7.02 -7.65 19.46
CA GLU A 22 -5.67 -7.11 19.26
C GLU A 22 -5.41 -5.87 20.14
N PHE A 23 -6.39 -4.97 20.28
CA PHE A 23 -6.31 -3.83 21.18
C PHE A 23 -6.07 -4.25 22.64
N PHE A 24 -6.78 -5.26 23.13
CA PHE A 24 -6.53 -5.76 24.49
C PHE A 24 -5.21 -6.52 24.60
N ALA A 25 -4.81 -7.28 23.57
CA ALA A 25 -3.52 -7.97 23.52
C ALA A 25 -2.34 -7.00 23.52
N SER A 26 -2.49 -5.80 22.93
CA SER A 26 -1.44 -4.78 22.92
C SER A 26 -1.01 -4.30 24.31
N ARG A 27 -1.86 -4.50 25.32
CA ARG A 27 -1.52 -4.20 26.73
C ARG A 27 -0.53 -5.19 27.36
N TYR A 28 -0.34 -6.32 26.72
CA TYR A 28 0.53 -7.42 27.19
C TYR A 28 1.66 -7.73 26.21
N ARG A 29 1.72 -7.02 25.08
CA ARG A 29 2.71 -7.25 24.00
C ARG A 29 3.24 -5.92 23.49
N ASP A 30 4.43 -5.52 23.91
CA ASP A 30 5.03 -4.22 23.63
C ASP A 30 5.24 -3.90 22.14
N HIS A 31 5.32 -4.93 21.29
CA HIS A 31 5.49 -4.76 19.85
C HIS A 31 4.18 -4.42 19.12
N ILE A 32 3.00 -4.63 19.73
CA ILE A 32 1.71 -4.25 19.16
C ILE A 32 1.33 -2.89 19.70
N ARG A 33 1.41 -1.85 18.86
CA ARG A 33 1.17 -0.48 19.29
C ARG A 33 -0.19 0.03 18.85
N TYR A 34 -0.93 0.58 19.80
CA TYR A 34 -2.19 1.26 19.59
C TYR A 34 -2.19 2.65 20.16
N ASP A 35 -2.71 3.62 19.39
CA ASP A 35 -3.13 4.94 19.89
C ASP A 35 -4.65 5.07 19.69
N VAL A 36 -5.36 5.47 20.74
CA VAL A 36 -6.84 5.54 20.72
C VAL A 36 -7.34 6.58 19.72
N LYS A 37 -6.61 7.69 19.54
CA LYS A 37 -7.00 8.75 18.60
C LYS A 37 -6.76 8.30 17.16
N ASP A 38 -5.66 7.61 16.90
CA ASP A 38 -5.38 7.05 15.59
C ASP A 38 -6.39 5.96 15.22
N MET A 39 -6.73 5.07 16.17
CA MET A 39 -7.76 4.05 15.98
C MET A 39 -9.13 4.68 15.69
N ALA A 40 -9.54 5.69 16.48
CA ALA A 40 -10.79 6.41 16.25
C ALA A 40 -10.80 7.10 14.88
N THR A 41 -9.66 7.66 14.44
CA THR A 41 -9.49 8.23 13.11
C THR A 41 -9.66 7.15 12.04
N SER A 42 -9.03 5.98 12.19
CA SER A 42 -9.12 4.87 11.25
C SER A 42 -10.57 4.36 11.10
N LEU A 43 -11.27 4.15 12.23
CA LEU A 43 -12.67 3.73 12.22
C LEU A 43 -13.59 4.76 11.59
N THR A 44 -13.36 6.05 11.86
CA THR A 44 -14.15 7.14 11.27
C THR A 44 -13.92 7.22 9.75
N LEU A 45 -12.67 7.07 9.30
CA LEU A 45 -12.34 7.03 7.87
C LEU A 45 -12.99 5.81 7.20
N GLY A 46 -12.94 4.63 7.83
CA GLY A 46 -13.59 3.42 7.33
C GLY A 46 -15.09 3.58 7.21
N THR A 47 -15.76 4.02 8.27
CA THR A 47 -17.21 4.26 8.25
C THR A 47 -17.58 5.31 7.20
N GLY A 48 -16.87 6.42 7.14
CA GLY A 48 -17.11 7.48 6.16
C GLY A 48 -16.88 7.01 4.72
N SER A 49 -15.95 6.08 4.47
CA SER A 49 -15.73 5.51 3.14
C SER A 49 -16.92 4.70 2.63
N VAL A 50 -17.65 4.01 3.52
CA VAL A 50 -18.90 3.31 3.17
C VAL A 50 -19.94 4.32 2.68
N PHE A 51 -20.16 5.42 3.43
CA PHE A 51 -21.09 6.47 3.00
C PHE A 51 -20.65 7.13 1.68
N ALA A 52 -19.36 7.42 1.52
CA ALA A 52 -18.83 7.95 0.27
C ALA A 52 -19.05 6.97 -0.89
N GLY A 53 -18.86 5.67 -0.68
CA GLY A 53 -19.12 4.62 -1.65
C GLY A 53 -20.59 4.55 -2.05
N ILE A 54 -21.52 4.64 -1.11
CA ILE A 54 -22.97 4.68 -1.40
C ILE A 54 -23.32 5.91 -2.26
N LEU A 55 -22.76 7.06 -1.95
CA LEU A 55 -23.07 8.31 -2.66
C LEU A 55 -22.46 8.39 -4.06
N THR A 56 -21.27 7.82 -4.26
CA THR A 56 -20.48 8.04 -5.49
C THR A 56 -20.24 6.77 -6.30
N GLY A 57 -20.40 5.58 -5.71
CA GLY A 57 -20.08 4.29 -6.33
C GLY A 57 -20.91 3.98 -7.57
N GLY A 58 -22.11 4.56 -7.70
CA GLY A 58 -22.95 4.40 -8.88
C GLY A 58 -22.25 4.73 -10.19
N ILE A 59 -21.29 5.67 -10.18
CA ILE A 59 -20.48 6.03 -11.34
C ILE A 59 -19.61 4.84 -11.79
N ALA A 60 -18.92 4.20 -10.84
CA ALA A 60 -18.07 3.04 -11.11
C ALA A 60 -18.91 1.85 -11.61
N VAL A 61 -20.08 1.63 -10.98
CA VAL A 61 -20.99 0.56 -11.37
C VAL A 61 -21.53 0.80 -12.80
N ALA A 62 -21.94 2.02 -13.13
CA ALA A 62 -22.40 2.36 -14.48
C ALA A 62 -21.31 2.15 -15.53
N ALA A 63 -20.07 2.58 -15.23
CA ALA A 63 -18.92 2.37 -16.11
C ALA A 63 -18.60 0.87 -16.28
N ALA A 64 -18.69 0.07 -15.20
CA ALA A 64 -18.48 -1.37 -15.24
C ALA A 64 -19.46 -2.06 -16.19
N PHE A 65 -20.76 -1.78 -16.06
CA PHE A 65 -21.77 -2.35 -16.95
C PHE A 65 -21.63 -1.85 -18.39
N PHE A 66 -21.36 -0.55 -18.57
CA PHE A 66 -21.10 0.01 -19.89
C PHE A 66 -19.94 -0.72 -20.60
N VAL A 67 -18.79 -0.90 -19.94
CA VAL A 67 -17.66 -1.62 -20.54
C VAL A 67 -17.98 -3.10 -20.74
N TYR A 68 -18.72 -3.71 -19.83
CA TYR A 68 -19.11 -5.13 -19.92
C TYR A 68 -20.02 -5.40 -21.15
N GLU A 69 -20.80 -4.45 -21.62
CA GLU A 69 -21.58 -4.57 -22.87
C GLU A 69 -20.67 -4.80 -24.10
N TYR A 70 -19.43 -4.27 -24.08
CA TYR A 70 -18.43 -4.42 -25.15
C TYR A 70 -17.38 -5.49 -24.84
N ARG A 71 -17.72 -6.46 -24.00
CA ARG A 71 -16.80 -7.54 -23.63
C ARG A 71 -16.42 -8.40 -24.84
N ILE A 72 -15.17 -8.91 -24.80
CA ILE A 72 -14.64 -9.76 -25.89
C ILE A 72 -14.90 -11.25 -25.65
N PHE A 73 -15.14 -11.67 -24.40
CA PHE A 73 -15.47 -13.04 -24.04
C PHE A 73 -16.76 -13.09 -23.21
N ASP A 74 -17.48 -14.20 -23.30
CA ASP A 74 -18.60 -14.50 -22.41
C ASP A 74 -18.12 -15.45 -21.30
N VAL A 75 -17.64 -14.89 -20.19
CA VAL A 75 -17.20 -15.69 -19.04
C VAL A 75 -18.40 -16.13 -18.22
N PRO A 76 -18.72 -17.46 -18.17
CA PRO A 76 -19.96 -17.92 -17.55
C PRO A 76 -19.87 -17.86 -16.02
N LEU A 77 -20.86 -17.22 -15.40
CA LEU A 77 -21.02 -17.15 -13.92
C LEU A 77 -21.17 -18.52 -13.25
N THR A 78 -21.67 -19.51 -13.97
CA THR A 78 -21.93 -20.86 -13.46
C THR A 78 -20.72 -21.80 -13.54
N ALA A 79 -19.66 -21.41 -14.25
CA ALA A 79 -18.48 -22.26 -14.40
C ALA A 79 -17.52 -22.09 -13.22
N TRP A 80 -17.17 -23.16 -12.53
CA TRP A 80 -16.26 -23.16 -11.41
C TRP A 80 -14.87 -22.57 -11.74
N TRP A 81 -14.34 -22.85 -12.92
CA TRP A 81 -13.04 -22.34 -13.37
C TRP A 81 -13.04 -20.81 -13.53
N ALA A 82 -14.19 -20.21 -13.90
CA ALA A 82 -14.31 -18.77 -14.05
C ALA A 82 -14.11 -18.04 -12.70
N TRP A 83 -14.56 -18.66 -11.61
CA TRP A 83 -14.35 -18.16 -10.25
C TRP A 83 -12.89 -18.25 -9.81
N ILE A 84 -12.19 -19.34 -10.14
CA ILE A 84 -10.75 -19.43 -9.89
C ILE A 84 -10.01 -18.36 -10.70
N LEU A 85 -10.35 -18.22 -11.97
CA LEU A 85 -9.69 -17.27 -12.87
C LEU A 85 -9.91 -15.82 -12.42
N VAL A 86 -11.14 -15.44 -12.03
CA VAL A 86 -11.42 -14.07 -11.60
C VAL A 86 -10.60 -13.67 -10.35
N PHE A 87 -10.35 -14.58 -9.41
CA PHE A 87 -9.51 -14.29 -8.25
C PHE A 87 -8.07 -13.95 -8.63
N PHE A 88 -7.47 -14.69 -9.56
CA PHE A 88 -6.13 -14.38 -10.04
C PHE A 88 -6.08 -13.08 -10.86
N VAL A 89 -7.08 -12.86 -11.68
CA VAL A 89 -7.17 -11.67 -12.54
C VAL A 89 -7.46 -10.44 -11.68
N ASP A 90 -8.35 -10.53 -10.71
CA ASP A 90 -8.65 -9.44 -9.75
C ASP A 90 -7.40 -9.05 -8.96
N ASP A 91 -6.69 -10.01 -8.39
CA ASP A 91 -5.49 -9.74 -7.61
C ASP A 91 -4.35 -9.17 -8.47
N PHE A 92 -4.25 -9.58 -9.74
CA PHE A 92 -3.32 -8.97 -10.70
C PHE A 92 -3.68 -7.50 -10.97
N PHE A 93 -4.95 -7.20 -11.25
CA PHE A 93 -5.37 -5.81 -11.48
C PHE A 93 -5.34 -4.98 -10.19
N TYR A 94 -5.55 -5.61 -9.04
CA TYR A 94 -5.31 -4.98 -7.75
C TYR A 94 -3.83 -4.57 -7.59
N TYR A 95 -2.88 -5.45 -7.92
CA TYR A 95 -1.45 -5.11 -7.94
C TYR A 95 -1.16 -3.91 -8.87
N ILE A 96 -1.73 -3.89 -10.08
CA ILE A 96 -1.57 -2.77 -11.02
C ILE A 96 -2.14 -1.47 -10.44
N PHE A 97 -3.36 -1.54 -9.88
CA PHE A 97 -3.99 -0.41 -9.18
C PHE A 97 -3.12 0.09 -8.03
N HIS A 98 -2.71 -0.79 -7.16
CA HIS A 98 -1.98 -0.44 -5.94
C HIS A 98 -0.61 0.17 -6.25
N ARG A 99 0.11 -0.41 -7.21
CA ARG A 99 1.34 0.18 -7.75
C ARG A 99 1.07 1.55 -8.39
N GLY A 100 -0.01 1.68 -9.15
CA GLY A 100 -0.45 2.95 -9.74
C GLY A 100 -0.79 4.00 -8.68
N ALA A 101 -1.42 3.58 -7.57
CA ALA A 101 -1.75 4.46 -6.45
C ALA A 101 -0.50 5.08 -5.79
N HIS A 102 0.61 4.37 -5.78
CA HIS A 102 1.90 4.90 -5.28
C HIS A 102 2.70 5.69 -6.33
N ARG A 103 2.40 5.53 -7.62
CA ARG A 103 3.19 6.10 -8.72
C ARG A 103 2.52 7.26 -9.45
N ILE A 104 1.21 7.44 -9.24
CA ILE A 104 0.39 8.50 -9.85
C ILE A 104 -0.21 9.33 -8.73
N ARG A 105 0.23 10.59 -8.60
CA ARG A 105 -0.16 11.46 -7.48
C ARG A 105 -1.68 11.65 -7.37
N TRP A 106 -2.40 11.70 -8.50
CA TRP A 106 -3.86 11.78 -8.49
C TRP A 106 -4.52 10.61 -7.76
N VAL A 107 -4.04 9.39 -8.01
CA VAL A 107 -4.55 8.17 -7.35
C VAL A 107 -4.07 8.10 -5.90
N TRP A 108 -2.80 8.48 -5.66
CA TRP A 108 -2.22 8.57 -4.33
C TRP A 108 -3.01 9.49 -3.40
N ALA A 109 -3.57 10.59 -3.91
CA ALA A 109 -4.33 11.55 -3.10
C ALA A 109 -5.55 10.94 -2.39
N ALA A 110 -6.08 9.81 -2.89
CA ALA A 110 -7.02 8.99 -2.14
C ALA A 110 -6.29 7.97 -1.25
N HIS A 111 -5.30 7.24 -1.80
CA HIS A 111 -4.65 6.12 -1.12
C HIS A 111 -3.78 6.54 0.07
N VAL A 112 -3.25 7.76 0.08
CA VAL A 112 -2.46 8.32 1.19
C VAL A 112 -3.18 8.27 2.54
N ASN A 113 -4.50 8.28 2.56
CA ASN A 113 -5.29 8.13 3.78
C ASN A 113 -4.96 6.83 4.50
N HIS A 114 -4.87 5.74 3.74
CA HIS A 114 -4.55 4.41 4.23
C HIS A 114 -3.15 4.35 4.85
N HIS A 115 -2.16 4.98 4.22
CA HIS A 115 -0.78 5.07 4.70
C HIS A 115 -0.53 6.09 5.81
N SER A 116 -1.49 6.97 6.13
CA SER A 116 -1.26 8.11 7.01
C SER A 116 -1.26 7.79 8.52
N SER A 117 -1.50 6.53 8.93
CA SER A 117 -1.31 6.08 10.31
C SER A 117 0.17 5.89 10.63
N GLU A 118 0.61 6.37 11.80
CA GLU A 118 1.96 6.11 12.34
C GLU A 118 1.98 4.82 13.18
N TYR A 119 0.85 4.08 13.19
CA TYR A 119 0.67 2.79 13.84
C TYR A 119 0.28 1.75 12.80
N TYR A 120 0.59 0.49 13.10
CA TYR A 120 0.26 -0.62 12.21
C TYR A 120 -0.42 -1.74 12.98
N ASN A 121 -1.71 -1.87 12.80
CA ASN A 121 -2.57 -2.81 13.50
C ASN A 121 -3.85 -3.05 12.70
N LEU A 122 -4.71 -3.96 13.14
CA LEU A 122 -5.95 -4.28 12.45
C LEU A 122 -6.88 -3.06 12.26
N GLY A 123 -6.78 -2.06 13.13
CA GLY A 123 -7.49 -0.79 12.94
C GLY A 123 -6.99 0.00 11.74
N THR A 124 -5.70 -0.11 11.39
CA THR A 124 -5.12 0.55 10.21
C THR A 124 -5.71 0.00 8.91
N ALA A 125 -6.05 -1.28 8.85
CA ALA A 125 -6.74 -1.88 7.70
C ALA A 125 -8.07 -1.19 7.39
N LEU A 126 -8.74 -0.69 8.42
CA LEU A 126 -10.04 -0.01 8.31
C LEU A 126 -9.91 1.48 7.93
N ARG A 127 -8.70 2.01 7.78
CA ARG A 127 -8.43 3.40 7.39
C ARG A 127 -8.60 3.56 5.87
N GLN A 128 -9.84 3.73 5.43
CA GLN A 128 -10.23 3.71 4.02
C GLN A 128 -10.50 5.11 3.44
N PRO A 129 -10.17 5.36 2.16
CA PRO A 129 -10.34 6.67 1.53
C PRO A 129 -11.79 6.98 1.17
N TRP A 130 -12.19 8.26 1.31
CA TRP A 130 -13.52 8.74 0.89
C TRP A 130 -13.56 9.16 -0.57
N THR A 131 -12.41 9.43 -1.17
CA THR A 131 -12.28 10.05 -2.50
C THR A 131 -11.92 9.07 -3.61
N SER A 132 -12.06 7.75 -3.38
CA SER A 132 -11.66 6.70 -4.33
C SER A 132 -12.34 6.86 -5.70
N THR A 133 -13.64 7.14 -5.74
CA THR A 133 -14.37 7.33 -7.00
C THR A 133 -13.83 8.52 -7.77
N PHE A 134 -13.57 9.64 -7.10
CA PHE A 134 -12.98 10.84 -7.68
C PHE A 134 -11.54 10.63 -8.13
N ALA A 135 -10.76 9.84 -7.37
CA ALA A 135 -9.40 9.45 -7.73
C ALA A 135 -9.34 8.45 -8.89
N LEU A 136 -10.49 8.04 -9.44
CA LEU A 136 -10.62 7.14 -10.58
C LEU A 136 -10.02 5.74 -10.32
N THR A 137 -10.00 5.26 -9.07
CA THR A 137 -9.43 3.96 -8.71
C THR A 137 -10.11 2.80 -9.45
N TRP A 138 -11.41 2.93 -9.74
CA TRP A 138 -12.23 1.96 -10.46
C TRP A 138 -11.82 1.74 -11.93
N ILE A 139 -11.08 2.66 -12.53
CA ILE A 139 -10.60 2.52 -13.94
C ILE A 139 -9.71 1.28 -14.08
N PHE A 140 -8.95 0.94 -13.04
CA PHE A 140 -8.07 -0.22 -13.05
C PHE A 140 -8.81 -1.55 -13.14
N SER A 141 -10.09 -1.60 -12.79
CA SER A 141 -10.94 -2.79 -12.93
C SER A 141 -11.62 -2.90 -14.30
N LEU A 142 -11.67 -1.82 -15.10
CA LEU A 142 -12.35 -1.82 -16.40
C LEU A 142 -11.87 -2.92 -17.35
N PRO A 143 -10.55 -3.26 -17.42
CA PRO A 143 -10.10 -4.34 -18.29
C PRO A 143 -10.73 -5.70 -17.97
N MET A 144 -11.07 -5.98 -16.71
CA MET A 144 -11.73 -7.22 -16.31
C MET A 144 -13.14 -7.33 -16.92
N PHE A 145 -13.90 -6.24 -16.91
CA PHE A 145 -15.24 -6.19 -17.52
C PHE A 145 -15.16 -6.34 -19.05
N TRP A 146 -14.19 -5.69 -19.65
CA TRP A 146 -13.94 -5.83 -21.08
C TRP A 146 -13.51 -7.25 -21.47
N LEU A 147 -12.72 -7.94 -20.63
CA LEU A 147 -12.38 -9.35 -20.80
C LEU A 147 -13.57 -10.29 -20.63
N GLY A 148 -14.70 -9.83 -20.08
CA GLY A 148 -15.94 -10.61 -19.99
C GLY A 148 -16.30 -11.10 -18.59
N PHE A 149 -15.56 -10.70 -17.55
CA PHE A 149 -15.98 -10.98 -16.19
C PHE A 149 -17.16 -10.10 -15.81
N HIS A 150 -18.23 -10.74 -15.34
CA HIS A 150 -19.44 -10.02 -14.92
C HIS A 150 -19.15 -9.09 -13.74
N PRO A 151 -19.70 -7.83 -13.71
CA PRO A 151 -19.44 -6.88 -12.62
C PRO A 151 -19.66 -7.44 -11.21
N ALA A 152 -20.71 -8.25 -11.01
CA ALA A 152 -20.96 -8.88 -9.72
C ALA A 152 -19.85 -9.88 -9.31
N MET A 153 -19.28 -10.62 -10.27
CA MET A 153 -18.17 -11.54 -10.02
C MET A 153 -16.90 -10.80 -9.61
N VAL A 154 -16.58 -9.71 -10.29
CA VAL A 154 -15.43 -8.85 -9.96
C VAL A 154 -15.63 -8.18 -8.61
N ALA A 155 -16.82 -7.66 -8.31
CA ALA A 155 -17.13 -7.06 -7.01
C ALA A 155 -16.96 -8.08 -5.86
N PHE A 156 -17.43 -9.32 -6.07
CA PHE A 156 -17.25 -10.39 -5.08
C PHE A 156 -15.77 -10.75 -4.87
N ALA A 157 -15.01 -10.93 -5.97
CA ALA A 157 -13.57 -11.23 -5.90
C ALA A 157 -12.79 -10.12 -5.20
N GLY A 158 -13.06 -8.85 -5.54
CA GLY A 158 -12.48 -7.68 -4.87
C GLY A 158 -12.84 -7.62 -3.38
N GLY A 159 -14.06 -7.99 -3.00
CA GLY A 159 -14.46 -8.10 -1.59
C GLY A 159 -13.63 -9.15 -0.85
N ILE A 160 -13.40 -10.33 -1.43
CA ILE A 160 -12.52 -11.36 -0.85
C ILE A 160 -11.06 -10.88 -0.77
N ASN A 161 -10.60 -10.17 -1.79
CA ASN A 161 -9.26 -9.58 -1.81
C ASN A 161 -9.07 -8.61 -0.63
N LEU A 162 -10.03 -7.73 -0.38
CA LEU A 162 -10.02 -6.82 0.78
C LEU A 162 -10.09 -7.56 2.12
N LEU A 163 -10.88 -8.64 2.22
CA LEU A 163 -10.90 -9.50 3.41
C LEU A 163 -9.55 -10.14 3.69
N TYR A 164 -8.89 -10.64 2.64
CA TYR A 164 -7.56 -11.18 2.78
C TYR A 164 -6.59 -10.11 3.30
N GLN A 165 -6.63 -8.92 2.75
CA GLN A 165 -5.75 -7.83 3.15
C GLN A 165 -5.99 -7.34 4.57
N TYR A 166 -7.16 -7.53 5.15
CA TYR A 166 -7.45 -7.12 6.52
C TYR A 166 -6.48 -7.75 7.54
N TRP A 167 -6.33 -9.08 7.52
CA TRP A 167 -5.54 -9.79 8.52
C TRP A 167 -4.03 -9.59 8.39
N ILE A 168 -3.54 -9.14 7.25
CA ILE A 168 -2.10 -8.84 7.07
C ILE A 168 -1.68 -7.50 7.70
N HIS A 169 -2.63 -6.65 8.13
CA HIS A 169 -2.36 -5.39 8.80
C HIS A 169 -2.16 -5.59 10.32
N THR A 170 -1.11 -6.29 10.72
CA THR A 170 -0.82 -6.52 12.14
C THR A 170 0.67 -6.68 12.43
N GLU A 171 1.09 -6.23 13.61
CA GLU A 171 2.39 -6.56 14.21
C GLU A 171 2.31 -7.83 15.08
N ALA A 172 1.12 -8.38 15.33
CA ALA A 172 0.93 -9.56 16.17
C ALA A 172 1.50 -10.85 15.56
N ILE A 173 1.64 -10.89 14.24
CA ILE A 173 2.21 -12.02 13.48
C ILE A 173 3.55 -11.57 12.90
N ASP A 174 4.64 -12.24 13.30
CA ASP A 174 5.99 -11.93 12.81
C ASP A 174 6.13 -12.40 11.35
N LYS A 175 6.58 -13.59 11.11
CA LYS A 175 6.75 -14.17 9.76
C LYS A 175 5.99 -15.48 9.64
N MET A 176 5.46 -15.69 8.46
CA MET A 176 4.82 -16.94 8.10
C MET A 176 5.87 -17.96 7.59
N PRO A 177 5.52 -19.26 7.48
CA PRO A 177 6.41 -20.27 6.90
C PRO A 177 6.88 -19.84 5.50
N ARG A 178 8.13 -20.12 5.17
CA ARG A 178 8.77 -19.70 3.91
C ARG A 178 8.01 -20.09 2.65
N TRP A 179 7.40 -21.28 2.64
CA TRP A 179 6.61 -21.72 1.48
C TRP A 179 5.36 -20.87 1.27
N PHE A 180 4.74 -20.39 2.36
CA PHE A 180 3.58 -19.50 2.32
C PHE A 180 4.01 -18.10 1.87
N GLU A 181 5.06 -17.53 2.46
CA GLU A 181 5.62 -16.22 2.08
C GLU A 181 6.22 -16.21 0.66
N ALA A 182 6.51 -17.36 0.06
CA ALA A 182 6.96 -17.41 -1.33
C ALA A 182 5.87 -17.03 -2.32
N VAL A 183 4.60 -17.31 -1.99
CA VAL A 183 3.44 -17.16 -2.86
C VAL A 183 2.46 -16.10 -2.36
N MET A 184 2.18 -16.10 -1.05
CA MET A 184 1.14 -15.28 -0.44
C MET A 184 1.72 -13.98 0.12
N ASN A 185 0.93 -12.90 0.06
CA ASN A 185 1.21 -11.69 0.83
C ASN A 185 0.95 -11.95 2.32
N THR A 186 1.81 -11.46 3.19
CA THR A 186 1.78 -11.75 4.64
C THR A 186 1.96 -10.47 5.45
N PRO A 187 1.73 -10.50 6.78
CA PRO A 187 2.00 -9.34 7.62
C PRO A 187 3.42 -8.79 7.44
N SER A 188 4.45 -9.65 7.35
CA SER A 188 5.84 -9.19 7.14
C SER A 188 6.04 -8.46 5.81
N HIS A 189 5.39 -8.90 4.75
CA HIS A 189 5.44 -8.23 3.45
C HIS A 189 4.69 -6.90 3.47
N HIS A 190 3.54 -6.86 4.13
CA HIS A 190 2.68 -5.67 4.13
C HIS A 190 3.16 -4.61 5.12
N ARG A 191 3.86 -5.00 6.20
CA ARG A 191 4.63 -4.05 7.04
C ARG A 191 5.68 -3.29 6.21
N VAL A 192 6.41 -3.99 5.34
CA VAL A 192 7.35 -3.37 4.41
C VAL A 192 6.64 -2.38 3.48
N HIS A 193 5.45 -2.74 2.98
CA HIS A 193 4.65 -1.88 2.11
C HIS A 193 4.26 -0.56 2.81
N HIS A 194 3.86 -0.62 4.09
CA HIS A 194 3.48 0.56 4.88
C HIS A 194 4.68 1.33 5.46
N ALA A 195 5.92 0.85 5.24
CA ALA A 195 7.10 1.46 5.82
C ALA A 195 7.56 2.71 5.06
N THR A 196 8.02 3.71 5.81
CA THR A 196 8.65 4.93 5.28
C THR A 196 10.17 4.87 5.22
N ASN A 197 10.77 3.78 5.68
CA ASN A 197 12.21 3.55 5.56
C ASN A 197 12.64 3.61 4.09
N PRO A 198 13.75 4.28 3.74
CA PRO A 198 14.18 4.45 2.34
C PRO A 198 14.30 3.14 1.55
N ARG A 199 14.71 2.06 2.20
CA ARG A 199 14.79 0.72 1.63
C ARG A 199 13.45 0.19 1.16
N TYR A 200 12.37 0.46 1.92
CA TYR A 200 11.05 -0.14 1.79
C TYR A 200 10.06 0.69 0.97
N LEU A 201 10.38 1.98 0.73
CA LEU A 201 9.51 2.86 -0.05
C LEU A 201 9.17 2.24 -1.41
N ASP A 202 7.89 2.26 -1.77
CA ASP A 202 7.37 1.76 -3.04
C ASP A 202 7.70 0.27 -3.31
N LYS A 203 7.47 -0.59 -2.32
CA LYS A 203 7.64 -2.04 -2.37
C LYS A 203 6.38 -2.78 -1.95
N ASN A 204 6.27 -4.07 -2.37
CA ASN A 204 5.27 -5.03 -1.94
C ASN A 204 3.81 -4.57 -2.14
N TYR A 205 3.41 -4.33 -3.38
CA TYR A 205 2.06 -3.84 -3.73
C TYR A 205 0.97 -4.91 -3.79
N ALA A 206 1.31 -6.19 -3.62
CA ALA A 206 0.36 -7.29 -3.78
C ALA A 206 -0.83 -7.19 -2.81
N GLY A 207 -2.00 -7.62 -3.28
CA GLY A 207 -3.16 -7.89 -2.43
C GLY A 207 -3.03 -9.25 -1.75
N ILE A 208 -3.28 -10.32 -2.48
CA ILE A 208 -3.23 -11.71 -2.01
C ILE A 208 -1.91 -12.39 -2.35
N PHE A 209 -1.46 -12.31 -3.62
CA PHE A 209 -0.32 -13.07 -4.11
C PHE A 209 0.93 -12.20 -4.29
N ILE A 210 1.92 -12.37 -3.41
CA ILE A 210 3.22 -11.66 -3.48
C ILE A 210 4.02 -12.02 -4.74
N ILE A 211 3.59 -13.00 -5.49
CA ILE A 211 4.22 -13.41 -6.76
C ILE A 211 4.28 -12.26 -7.77
N TRP A 212 3.30 -11.34 -7.77
CA TRP A 212 3.32 -10.18 -8.65
C TRP A 212 4.50 -9.27 -8.36
N ASP A 213 4.76 -8.98 -7.09
CA ASP A 213 5.93 -8.18 -6.70
C ASP A 213 7.24 -8.85 -7.10
N ARG A 214 7.32 -10.18 -6.97
CA ARG A 214 8.49 -10.96 -7.39
C ARG A 214 8.67 -10.90 -8.90
N MET A 215 7.60 -11.07 -9.68
CA MET A 215 7.63 -11.03 -11.15
C MET A 215 8.02 -9.65 -11.69
N PHE A 216 7.54 -8.57 -11.06
CA PHE A 216 7.77 -7.21 -11.54
C PHE A 216 8.89 -6.45 -10.79
N GLY A 217 9.68 -7.14 -9.95
CA GLY A 217 10.86 -6.58 -9.28
C GLY A 217 10.54 -5.54 -8.18
N THR A 218 9.34 -5.57 -7.63
CA THR A 218 8.91 -4.68 -6.55
C THR A 218 8.94 -5.35 -5.17
N PHE A 219 9.33 -6.62 -5.09
CA PHE A 219 9.47 -7.34 -3.83
C PHE A 219 10.68 -6.88 -3.01
N GLU A 220 10.45 -6.66 -1.71
CA GLU A 220 11.50 -6.42 -0.71
C GLU A 220 11.14 -7.18 0.58
N PRO A 221 12.02 -8.05 1.11
CA PRO A 221 11.75 -8.75 2.36
C PRO A 221 11.95 -7.83 3.56
N GLU A 222 11.16 -8.05 4.61
CA GLU A 222 11.40 -7.45 5.92
C GLU A 222 12.72 -7.99 6.52
N THR A 223 13.55 -7.09 7.06
CA THR A 223 14.80 -7.44 7.73
C THR A 223 14.77 -7.04 9.20
N SER A 224 15.31 -7.91 10.08
CA SER A 224 15.48 -7.60 11.50
C SER A 224 16.55 -6.55 11.78
N LYS A 225 17.33 -6.15 10.76
CA LYS A 225 18.40 -5.14 10.89
C LYS A 225 17.88 -3.70 10.91
N GLU A 226 16.63 -3.50 10.59
CA GLU A 226 16.03 -2.18 10.43
C GLU A 226 14.63 -2.14 11.05
N THR A 227 14.45 -1.28 12.03
CA THR A 227 13.13 -1.06 12.64
C THR A 227 12.21 -0.35 11.66
N ILE A 228 11.04 -0.91 11.42
CA ILE A 228 10.05 -0.32 10.53
C ILE A 228 9.49 0.96 11.11
N GLN A 229 9.39 1.99 10.28
CA GLN A 229 8.76 3.26 10.57
C GLN A 229 7.51 3.39 9.70
N TYR A 230 6.34 3.59 10.32
CA TYR A 230 5.07 3.72 9.62
C TYR A 230 4.67 5.18 9.43
N GLY A 231 3.69 5.41 8.56
CA GLY A 231 3.17 6.72 8.22
C GLY A 231 3.47 7.12 6.78
N ILE A 232 3.58 8.42 6.58
CA ILE A 232 3.98 9.03 5.30
C ILE A 232 5.24 9.88 5.50
N ILE A 233 5.98 10.17 4.43
CA ILE A 233 7.27 10.92 4.51
C ILE A 233 7.14 12.23 5.30
N LYS A 234 6.00 12.89 5.21
CA LYS A 234 5.63 14.05 6.04
C LYS A 234 4.35 13.74 6.79
N ASN A 235 4.47 13.15 7.96
CA ASN A 235 3.34 12.78 8.79
C ASN A 235 2.38 13.95 9.05
N LEU A 236 1.09 13.64 9.09
CA LEU A 236 0.01 14.65 9.23
C LEU A 236 0.09 15.40 10.55
N LYS A 237 0.60 14.76 11.60
CA LYS A 237 0.65 15.29 12.98
C LYS A 237 -0.72 15.81 13.46
N SER A 238 -1.80 15.18 12.99
CA SER A 238 -3.18 15.60 13.21
C SER A 238 -4.13 14.42 13.08
N TYR A 239 -5.11 14.36 13.97
CA TYR A 239 -6.24 13.41 13.91
C TYR A 239 -7.50 14.03 13.29
N ASN A 240 -7.39 15.21 12.68
CA ASN A 240 -8.52 15.84 11.99
C ASN A 240 -8.88 15.04 10.74
N ILE A 241 -10.10 14.52 10.70
CA ILE A 241 -10.60 13.64 9.63
C ILE A 241 -10.59 14.33 8.26
N LEU A 242 -11.09 15.57 8.20
CA LEU A 242 -11.13 16.31 6.91
C LEU A 242 -9.72 16.61 6.41
N TRP A 243 -8.79 16.93 7.33
CA TRP A 243 -7.40 17.09 6.97
C TRP A 243 -6.80 15.77 6.45
N ALA A 244 -7.04 14.66 7.12
CA ALA A 244 -6.58 13.35 6.65
C ALA A 244 -7.10 13.06 5.24
N VAL A 245 -8.38 13.32 4.94
CA VAL A 245 -8.99 13.06 3.63
C VAL A 245 -8.46 14.00 2.54
N PHE A 246 -8.27 15.29 2.83
CA PHE A 246 -8.10 16.30 1.78
C PHE A 246 -6.73 16.94 1.70
N HIS A 247 -5.78 16.65 2.62
CA HIS A 247 -4.48 17.32 2.66
C HIS A 247 -3.70 17.22 1.34
N GLU A 248 -3.69 16.03 0.70
CA GLU A 248 -2.96 15.82 -0.55
C GLU A 248 -3.68 16.47 -1.73
N TRP A 249 -5.02 16.46 -1.75
CA TRP A 249 -5.82 17.20 -2.73
C TRP A 249 -5.56 18.70 -2.66
N ILE A 250 -5.51 19.25 -1.44
CA ILE A 250 -5.18 20.66 -1.19
C ILE A 250 -3.75 20.97 -1.63
N GLY A 251 -2.79 20.08 -1.29
CA GLY A 251 -1.40 20.20 -1.70
C GLY A 251 -1.27 20.22 -3.22
N MET A 252 -1.94 19.29 -3.89
CA MET A 252 -1.95 19.21 -5.35
C MET A 252 -2.60 20.43 -6.01
N ALA A 253 -3.72 20.94 -5.47
CA ALA A 253 -4.37 22.15 -5.96
C ALA A 253 -3.45 23.38 -5.85
N LYS A 254 -2.72 23.53 -4.73
CA LYS A 254 -1.73 24.61 -4.56
C LYS A 254 -0.60 24.50 -5.59
N ASP A 255 -0.10 23.29 -5.87
CA ASP A 255 0.93 23.07 -6.87
C ASP A 255 0.44 23.40 -8.28
N LEU A 256 -0.78 22.99 -8.62
CA LEU A 256 -1.41 23.33 -9.91
C LEU A 256 -1.61 24.85 -10.08
N TRP A 257 -1.87 25.55 -8.99
CA TRP A 257 -2.01 27.00 -9.01
C TRP A 257 -0.67 27.72 -9.26
N SER A 258 0.38 27.30 -8.53
CA SER A 258 1.69 27.98 -8.52
C SER A 258 2.66 27.53 -9.61
N ALA A 259 2.53 26.29 -10.11
CA ALA A 259 3.46 25.74 -11.09
C ALA A 259 3.34 26.38 -12.48
N PRO A 260 4.46 26.48 -13.22
CA PRO A 260 4.43 26.85 -14.64
C PRO A 260 3.51 25.89 -15.41
N TRP A 261 2.74 26.44 -16.36
CA TRP A 261 1.65 25.71 -17.05
C TRP A 261 2.13 24.38 -17.67
N ARG A 262 3.34 24.35 -18.23
CA ARG A 262 3.94 23.17 -18.86
C ARG A 262 4.17 21.98 -17.92
N TYR A 263 4.19 22.20 -16.61
CA TYR A 263 4.40 21.17 -15.59
C TYR A 263 3.11 20.77 -14.83
N LYS A 264 1.98 21.44 -15.06
CA LYS A 264 0.74 21.20 -14.31
C LYS A 264 0.28 19.75 -14.41
N LEU A 265 0.29 19.17 -15.61
CA LEU A 265 -0.07 17.76 -15.79
C LEU A 265 0.89 16.83 -15.04
N ASN A 266 2.17 17.16 -14.97
CA ASN A 266 3.15 16.36 -14.25
C ASN A 266 2.83 16.29 -12.76
N TYR A 267 2.30 17.35 -12.15
CA TYR A 267 1.89 17.34 -10.74
C TYR A 267 0.69 16.42 -10.46
N LEU A 268 -0.04 15.98 -11.49
CA LEU A 268 -1.12 15.00 -11.36
C LEU A 268 -0.64 13.57 -11.56
N ILE A 269 0.26 13.35 -12.56
CA ILE A 269 0.58 12.01 -13.04
C ILE A 269 1.96 11.50 -12.57
N LYS A 270 2.87 12.38 -12.16
CA LYS A 270 4.17 11.96 -11.61
C LYS A 270 4.02 11.42 -10.18
N PRO A 271 5.00 10.65 -9.68
CA PRO A 271 4.94 10.13 -8.32
C PRO A 271 4.78 11.21 -7.25
N PRO A 272 4.17 10.89 -6.10
CA PRO A 272 4.13 11.78 -4.94
C PRO A 272 5.53 12.30 -4.58
N GLY A 273 5.60 13.58 -4.19
CA GLY A 273 6.89 14.22 -3.88
C GLY A 273 7.68 14.70 -5.09
N TRP A 274 7.26 14.43 -6.31
CA TRP A 274 7.89 15.03 -7.49
C TRP A 274 7.64 16.54 -7.57
N SER A 275 8.67 17.30 -7.96
CA SER A 275 8.56 18.73 -8.27
C SER A 275 9.37 19.06 -9.52
N HIS A 276 8.96 20.08 -10.27
CA HIS A 276 9.60 20.48 -11.53
C HIS A 276 10.99 21.11 -11.35
N ASP A 277 11.26 21.60 -10.17
CA ASP A 277 12.49 22.27 -9.75
C ASP A 277 13.40 21.42 -8.84
N GLY A 278 13.00 20.17 -8.57
CA GLY A 278 13.73 19.27 -7.67
C GLY A 278 13.70 19.67 -6.20
N SER A 279 12.82 20.60 -5.80
CA SER A 279 12.73 21.08 -4.40
C SER A 279 12.11 20.06 -3.43
N ARG A 280 11.58 18.95 -3.93
CA ARG A 280 10.95 17.90 -3.15
C ARG A 280 11.57 16.54 -3.45
N ASP A 281 11.42 15.63 -2.50
CA ASP A 281 11.88 14.26 -2.62
C ASP A 281 10.72 13.30 -2.90
N SER A 282 10.85 12.54 -3.99
CA SER A 282 10.04 11.36 -4.27
C SER A 282 10.66 10.12 -3.62
N SER A 283 9.89 9.03 -3.53
CA SER A 283 10.42 7.74 -3.04
C SER A 283 11.67 7.29 -3.79
N GLU A 284 11.75 7.58 -5.10
CA GLU A 284 12.93 7.25 -5.92
C GLU A 284 14.15 8.06 -5.52
N SER A 285 14.00 9.39 -5.35
CA SER A 285 15.13 10.26 -4.96
C SER A 285 15.62 9.96 -3.54
N ILE A 286 14.69 9.67 -2.61
CA ILE A 286 15.04 9.25 -1.24
C ILE A 286 15.85 7.95 -1.27
N ARG A 287 15.39 6.96 -2.04
CA ARG A 287 16.09 5.67 -2.16
C ARG A 287 17.45 5.83 -2.83
N ALA A 288 17.57 6.65 -3.87
CA ALA A 288 18.85 6.91 -4.55
C ALA A 288 19.87 7.51 -3.57
N LYS A 289 19.49 8.55 -2.82
CA LYS A 289 20.33 9.16 -1.79
C LYS A 289 20.77 8.14 -0.72
N TRP A 290 19.86 7.30 -0.28
CA TRP A 290 20.16 6.24 0.70
C TRP A 290 21.15 5.20 0.17
N LEU A 291 21.02 4.78 -1.10
CA LEU A 291 21.96 3.86 -1.74
C LEU A 291 23.35 4.46 -1.89
N GLU A 292 23.45 5.71 -2.31
CA GLU A 292 24.74 6.45 -2.42
C GLU A 292 25.42 6.58 -1.05
N GLU A 293 24.66 6.87 -0.01
CA GLU A 293 25.20 6.96 1.35
C GLU A 293 25.71 5.60 1.84
N LYS A 294 24.95 4.53 1.60
CA LYS A 294 25.33 3.17 1.95
C LYS A 294 26.62 2.72 1.23
N GLU A 295 26.77 3.08 -0.03
CA GLU A 295 28.00 2.79 -0.79
C GLU A 295 29.20 3.57 -0.26
N ARG A 296 29.04 4.85 0.04
CA ARG A 296 30.10 5.67 0.67
C ARG A 296 30.57 5.09 1.99
N ASN A 297 29.62 4.69 2.85
CA ASN A 297 29.95 4.10 4.16
C ASN A 297 30.69 2.77 4.00
N ARG A 298 30.28 1.91 3.06
CA ARG A 298 30.98 0.66 2.75
C ARG A 298 32.42 0.91 2.27
N HIS A 299 32.63 1.89 1.41
CA HIS A 299 33.97 2.24 0.94
C HIS A 299 34.86 2.79 2.08
N SER A 300 34.28 3.61 2.97
CA SER A 300 35.02 4.13 4.13
C SER A 300 35.41 3.02 5.13
N GLU A 301 34.54 2.06 5.37
CA GLU A 301 34.82 0.87 6.21
C GLU A 301 35.94 -0.01 5.62
N LEU A 302 35.90 -0.27 4.32
CA LEU A 302 36.94 -1.02 3.62
C LEU A 302 38.30 -0.31 3.67
N ALA A 303 38.32 1.02 3.48
CA ALA A 303 39.52 1.82 3.55
C ALA A 303 40.12 1.88 4.98
N SER A 304 39.27 1.93 6.01
CA SER A 304 39.72 1.91 7.40
C SER A 304 40.22 0.51 7.82
N GLY A 305 39.53 -0.54 7.39
CA GLY A 305 39.96 -1.93 7.64
C GLY A 305 41.30 -2.28 6.99
N SER A 306 41.55 -1.80 5.76
CA SER A 306 42.81 -2.01 5.08
C SER A 306 44.01 -1.24 5.74
N ARG A 307 43.72 -0.07 6.34
CA ARG A 307 44.74 0.68 7.11
C ARG A 307 45.07 -0.01 8.45
N ALA A 308 44.09 -0.55 9.11
CA ALA A 308 44.31 -1.33 10.36
C ALA A 308 45.15 -2.58 10.10
N ALA A 309 44.86 -3.34 9.04
CA ALA A 309 45.58 -4.54 8.66
C ALA A 309 47.06 -4.24 8.24
N ASN A 310 47.32 -3.09 7.65
CA ASN A 310 48.69 -2.69 7.29
C ASN A 310 49.50 -2.21 8.49
N ASN A 311 48.90 -1.62 9.53
CA ASN A 311 49.60 -1.21 10.75
C ASN A 311 49.98 -2.39 11.65
N ASP A 312 49.23 -3.48 11.61
CA ASP A 312 49.57 -4.68 12.38
C ASP A 312 50.66 -5.53 11.72
N GLY A 313 51.01 -5.27 10.45
CA GLY A 313 52.09 -5.94 9.72
C GLY A 313 53.49 -5.30 9.90
N GLU A 314 53.59 -4.09 10.45
CA GLU A 314 54.88 -3.37 10.66
C GLU A 314 55.43 -3.43 12.08
N ALA A 315 54.96 -4.37 12.91
CA ALA A 315 55.57 -4.64 14.21
C ALA A 315 56.93 -5.36 13.98
N GLU A 316 58.06 -4.59 13.95
CA GLU A 316 59.41 -5.07 13.86
C GLU A 316 59.69 -6.13 14.95
N PRO A 317 60.50 -7.17 14.62
CA PRO A 317 61.01 -8.09 15.63
C PRO A 317 62.04 -7.33 16.47
N ARG A 318 61.75 -7.13 17.75
CA ARG A 318 62.75 -6.68 18.73
C ARG A 318 63.86 -7.73 18.78
N SER A 319 65.03 -7.34 18.24
CA SER A 319 66.26 -8.05 18.39
C SER A 319 66.66 -8.12 19.86
N ALA A 320 66.88 -9.35 20.35
CA ALA A 320 67.56 -9.64 21.60
C ALA A 320 69.09 -9.47 21.46
#